data_740db27b92b0adba5140ccf4cdef8d29
#
_entry.id   740db27b92b0adba5140ccf4cdef8d29
#
_cell.length_a   1.000
_cell.length_b   1.000
_cell.length_c   1.000
_cell.angle_alpha   90.00
_cell.angle_beta   90.00
_cell.angle_gamma   90.00
#
_symmetry.space_group_name_H-M   'P 1'
#
loop_
_entity.id
_entity.type
_entity.pdbx_description
1 polymer ?
#
loop_
_entity_poly.entity_id
_entity_poly.type
_entity_poly.pdbx_seq_one_letter_code
_entity_poly.pdbx_strand_id
1 'polypeptide(L)'
;MNHFWRAKNNKFGGDLVYFQGHSAPGMYARAFLEGRLNEKQLDSFRQEVNPGGLSSYPHPWLMPKFWQFPTVSMGLGPIMSIYQARFTKYLINRGLLKDEGRKIWCFLGDGETDEPESLGAIGLAAREKLDNLSLIHI
;
A
#
# COMPACT_ATOMS: atom_id res chain seq x y z
N MET A 1 -10.17 8.23 -6.42
CA MET A 1 -9.27 7.82 -5.33
C MET A 1 -8.24 8.90 -5.00
N ASN A 2 -7.59 9.52 -5.97
CA ASN A 2 -6.54 10.53 -5.72
C ASN A 2 -6.97 11.72 -4.82
N HIS A 3 -8.26 11.97 -4.68
CA HIS A 3 -8.78 13.05 -3.82
C HIS A 3 -8.74 12.72 -2.31
N PHE A 4 -8.59 11.46 -1.95
CA PHE A 4 -8.59 11.02 -0.54
C PHE A 4 -7.19 10.89 0.04
N TRP A 5 -6.18 10.67 -0.79
CA TRP A 5 -4.82 10.50 -0.33
C TRP A 5 -4.09 11.84 -0.24
N ARG A 6 -3.45 12.04 0.87
CA ARG A 6 -2.66 13.24 1.09
C ARG A 6 -1.19 12.94 0.79
N ALA A 7 -0.65 13.62 -0.20
CA ALA A 7 0.75 13.48 -0.59
C ALA A 7 1.69 14.05 0.49
N LYS A 8 2.91 13.52 0.52
CA LYS A 8 4.00 14.08 1.33
C LYS A 8 4.30 15.51 0.92
N ASN A 9 4.51 16.38 1.90
CA ASN A 9 5.00 17.74 1.72
C ASN A 9 5.96 18.12 2.86
N ASN A 10 6.41 19.38 2.92
CA ASN A 10 7.37 19.84 3.93
C ASN A 10 6.86 19.78 5.38
N LYS A 11 5.55 19.67 5.59
CA LYS A 11 4.91 19.66 6.91
C LYS A 11 4.18 18.36 7.23
N PHE A 12 3.97 17.51 6.22
CA PHE A 12 3.17 16.29 6.35
C PHE A 12 3.87 15.10 5.67
N GLY A 13 4.07 14.02 6.40
CA GLY A 13 4.76 12.82 5.92
C GLY A 13 4.03 12.04 4.81
N GLY A 14 2.79 12.41 4.48
CA GLY A 14 1.95 11.74 3.47
C GLY A 14 1.23 10.52 4.03
N ASP A 15 0.10 10.19 3.43
CA ASP A 15 -0.61 8.96 3.72
C ASP A 15 0.18 7.75 3.19
N LEU A 16 -0.07 6.58 3.76
CA LEU A 16 0.56 5.33 3.36
C LEU A 16 -0.46 4.46 2.63
N VAL A 17 -0.05 3.80 1.54
CA VAL A 17 -0.97 3.04 0.70
C VAL A 17 -0.40 1.65 0.40
N TYR A 18 -1.18 0.64 0.75
CA TYR A 18 -0.93 -0.76 0.41
C TYR A 18 -1.88 -1.18 -0.70
N PHE A 19 -1.33 -1.58 -1.83
CA PHE A 19 -2.10 -2.08 -2.96
C PHE A 19 -2.11 -3.60 -2.96
N GLN A 20 -3.27 -4.18 -3.23
CA GLN A 20 -3.39 -5.61 -3.47
C GLN A 20 -2.51 -6.03 -4.65
N GLY A 21 -1.77 -7.14 -4.52
CA GLY A 21 -0.77 -7.55 -5.50
C GLY A 21 -1.31 -7.71 -6.92
N HIS A 22 -2.49 -8.33 -7.07
CA HIS A 22 -3.12 -8.53 -8.38
C HIS A 22 -3.63 -7.25 -9.04
N SER A 23 -3.74 -6.15 -8.30
CA SER A 23 -4.14 -4.85 -8.87
C SER A 23 -2.99 -4.05 -9.50
N ALA A 24 -1.74 -4.56 -9.43
CA ALA A 24 -0.58 -3.88 -9.99
C ALA A 24 -0.73 -3.47 -11.48
N PRO A 25 -1.29 -4.30 -12.39
CA PRO A 25 -1.54 -3.89 -13.77
C PRO A 25 -2.41 -2.64 -13.88
N GLY A 26 -3.48 -2.54 -13.08
CA GLY A 26 -4.36 -1.37 -13.07
C GLY A 26 -3.63 -0.10 -12.58
N MET A 27 -2.71 -0.25 -11.63
CA MET A 27 -1.89 0.86 -11.14
C MET A 27 -0.90 1.33 -12.21
N TYR A 28 -0.29 0.41 -12.97
CA TYR A 28 0.59 0.76 -14.08
C TYR A 28 -0.17 1.44 -15.23
N ALA A 29 -1.33 0.91 -15.59
CA ALA A 29 -2.20 1.53 -16.59
C ALA A 29 -2.59 2.96 -16.19
N ARG A 30 -2.97 3.17 -14.93
CA ARG A 30 -3.28 4.51 -14.43
C ARG A 30 -2.05 5.43 -14.46
N ALA A 31 -0.90 4.95 -14.03
CA ALA A 31 0.35 5.72 -14.03
C ALA A 31 0.79 6.09 -15.46
N PHE A 32 0.54 5.22 -16.43
CA PHE A 32 0.77 5.52 -17.85
C PHE A 32 -0.14 6.67 -18.32
N LEU A 33 -1.43 6.63 -18.03
CA LEU A 33 -2.37 7.71 -18.36
C LEU A 33 -2.02 9.04 -17.68
N GLU A 34 -1.33 9.00 -16.56
CA GLU A 34 -0.81 10.19 -15.86
C GLU A 34 0.56 10.65 -16.39
N GLY A 35 1.11 10.02 -17.41
CA GLY A 35 2.42 10.33 -17.99
C GLY A 35 3.61 9.96 -17.08
N ARG A 36 3.42 9.11 -16.08
CA ARG A 36 4.47 8.64 -15.16
C ARG A 36 5.22 7.41 -15.67
N LEU A 37 4.64 6.70 -16.60
CA LEU A 37 5.22 5.55 -17.31
C LEU A 37 5.08 5.77 -18.81
N ASN A 38 5.91 5.10 -19.59
CA ASN A 38 5.87 5.10 -21.05
C ASN A 38 5.54 3.70 -21.60
N GLU A 39 5.25 3.60 -22.91
CA GLU A 39 4.89 2.36 -23.57
C GLU A 39 5.96 1.27 -23.40
N LYS A 40 7.23 1.63 -23.58
CA LYS A 40 8.35 0.68 -23.44
C LYS A 40 8.40 0.05 -22.04
N GLN A 41 8.05 0.80 -21.00
CA GLN A 41 7.95 0.27 -19.63
C GLN A 41 6.76 -0.67 -19.51
N LEU A 42 5.60 -0.35 -20.10
CA LEU A 42 4.44 -1.25 -20.11
C LEU A 42 4.73 -2.56 -20.83
N ASP A 43 5.40 -2.50 -22.00
CA ASP A 43 5.81 -3.69 -22.76
C ASP A 43 6.75 -4.61 -21.95
N SER A 44 7.45 -4.04 -20.99
CA SER A 44 8.36 -4.77 -20.10
C SER A 44 7.71 -5.21 -18.78
N PHE A 45 6.38 -5.28 -18.72
CA PHE A 45 5.67 -5.81 -17.56
C PHE A 45 6.01 -7.28 -17.29
N ARG A 46 6.28 -7.63 -16.04
CA ARG A 46 6.75 -8.96 -15.62
C ARG A 46 8.11 -9.39 -16.18
N GLN A 47 8.93 -8.42 -16.54
CA GLN A 47 10.29 -8.67 -17.04
C GLN A 47 11.32 -8.06 -16.05
N GLU A 48 11.20 -8.43 -14.80
CA GLU A 48 12.02 -7.88 -13.70
C GLU A 48 13.53 -8.11 -13.89
N VAL A 49 13.89 -9.14 -14.65
CA VAL A 49 15.31 -9.46 -14.98
C VAL A 49 15.92 -8.39 -15.89
N ASN A 50 15.08 -7.69 -16.64
CA ASN A 50 15.53 -6.65 -17.56
C ASN A 50 15.58 -5.30 -16.83
N PRO A 51 16.66 -4.51 -17.01
CA PRO A 51 16.72 -3.17 -16.43
C PRO A 51 15.54 -2.30 -16.88
N GLY A 52 14.79 -1.77 -15.91
CA GLY A 52 13.65 -0.90 -16.16
C GLY A 52 12.33 -1.61 -16.46
N GLY A 53 12.25 -2.94 -16.33
CA GLY A 53 11.01 -3.69 -16.40
C GLY A 53 10.07 -3.36 -15.21
N LEU A 54 8.75 -3.47 -15.44
CA LEU A 54 7.77 -3.30 -14.40
C LEU A 54 7.61 -4.60 -13.61
N SER A 55 7.64 -4.50 -12.28
CA SER A 55 7.51 -5.65 -11.39
C SER A 55 6.13 -6.28 -11.48
N SER A 56 6.06 -7.60 -11.35
CA SER A 56 4.80 -8.37 -11.34
C SER A 56 3.88 -7.98 -10.20
N TYR A 57 4.46 -7.67 -9.05
CA TYR A 57 3.78 -7.23 -7.83
C TYR A 57 4.39 -5.92 -7.31
N PRO A 58 3.72 -5.20 -6.42
CA PRO A 58 4.34 -4.08 -5.71
C PRO A 58 5.67 -4.49 -5.07
N HIS A 59 6.77 -3.91 -5.57
CA HIS A 59 8.11 -4.31 -5.20
C HIS A 59 9.03 -3.08 -5.05
N PRO A 60 9.15 -2.51 -3.84
CA PRO A 60 9.93 -1.28 -3.60
C PRO A 60 11.42 -1.39 -3.95
N TRP A 61 12.02 -2.57 -3.88
CA TRP A 61 13.43 -2.76 -4.26
C TRP A 61 13.66 -2.63 -5.77
N LEU A 62 12.72 -3.14 -6.56
CA LEU A 62 12.79 -3.03 -8.02
C LEU A 62 12.32 -1.67 -8.52
N MET A 63 11.32 -1.10 -7.85
CA MET A 63 10.71 0.18 -8.22
C MET A 63 10.59 1.13 -7.02
N PRO A 64 11.72 1.61 -6.45
CA PRO A 64 11.73 2.36 -5.19
C PRO A 64 11.06 3.74 -5.26
N LYS A 65 10.92 4.30 -6.46
CA LYS A 65 10.22 5.57 -6.69
C LYS A 65 8.74 5.41 -6.99
N PHE A 66 8.27 4.17 -7.11
CA PHE A 66 6.89 3.86 -7.49
C PHE A 66 6.10 3.22 -6.35
N TRP A 67 6.63 2.18 -5.73
CA TRP A 67 5.98 1.42 -4.68
C TRP A 67 6.47 1.81 -3.28
N GLN A 68 5.53 2.02 -2.36
CA GLN A 68 5.87 2.28 -0.95
C GLN A 68 6.13 0.99 -0.17
N PHE A 69 5.33 -0.04 -0.44
CA PHE A 69 5.36 -1.30 0.32
C PHE A 69 5.35 -2.51 -0.61
N PRO A 70 6.03 -3.60 -0.23
CA PRO A 70 5.88 -4.87 -0.92
C PRO A 70 4.54 -5.48 -0.53
N THR A 71 3.79 -5.95 -1.51
CA THR A 71 2.54 -6.67 -1.28
C THR A 71 2.42 -7.84 -2.23
N VAL A 72 1.71 -8.86 -1.77
CA VAL A 72 1.26 -10.00 -2.54
C VAL A 72 -0.24 -10.19 -2.32
N SER A 73 -0.85 -11.20 -2.90
CA SER A 73 -2.31 -11.40 -2.84
C SER A 73 -2.72 -12.52 -1.87
N MET A 74 -1.96 -12.71 -0.79
CA MET A 74 -2.12 -13.81 0.17
C MET A 74 -2.16 -13.30 1.63
N GLY A 75 -2.85 -12.20 1.87
CA GLY A 75 -3.07 -11.65 3.20
C GLY A 75 -1.94 -10.78 3.76
N LEU A 76 -0.80 -10.67 3.11
CA LEU A 76 0.34 -9.90 3.63
C LEU A 76 0.11 -8.38 3.57
N GLY A 77 -0.57 -7.87 2.54
CA GLY A 77 -0.94 -6.46 2.45
C GLY A 77 -1.79 -6.02 3.64
N PRO A 78 -2.93 -6.67 3.89
CA PRO A 78 -3.79 -6.40 5.05
C PRO A 78 -3.06 -6.46 6.38
N ILE A 79 -2.37 -7.56 6.68
CA ILE A 79 -1.69 -7.72 7.97
C ILE A 79 -0.61 -6.65 8.18
N MET A 80 0.20 -6.36 7.16
CA MET A 80 1.25 -5.33 7.24
C MET A 80 0.65 -3.94 7.45
N SER A 81 -0.44 -3.61 6.76
CA SER A 81 -1.12 -2.31 6.91
C SER A 81 -1.70 -2.13 8.32
N ILE A 82 -2.27 -3.18 8.90
CA ILE A 82 -2.80 -3.18 10.26
C ILE A 82 -1.67 -2.97 11.28
N TYR A 83 -0.56 -3.71 11.15
CA TYR A 83 0.58 -3.50 12.03
C TYR A 83 1.25 -2.15 11.83
N GLN A 84 1.27 -1.62 10.61
CA GLN A 84 1.74 -0.25 10.35
C GLN A 84 0.87 0.79 11.06
N ALA A 85 -0.45 0.64 10.99
CA ALA A 85 -1.40 1.52 11.68
C ALA A 85 -1.21 1.47 13.20
N ARG A 86 -1.08 0.27 13.74
CA ARG A 86 -0.81 0.01 15.15
C ARG A 86 0.51 0.64 15.60
N PHE A 87 1.58 0.42 14.84
CA PHE A 87 2.90 0.97 15.14
C PHE A 87 2.92 2.50 15.06
N THR A 88 2.22 3.08 14.10
CA THR A 88 2.07 4.55 14.00
C THR A 88 1.39 5.11 15.27
N LYS A 89 0.30 4.50 15.74
CA LYS A 89 -0.34 4.90 17.00
C LYS A 89 0.59 4.73 18.22
N TYR A 90 1.33 3.63 18.25
CA TYR A 90 2.33 3.42 19.31
C TYR A 90 3.36 4.56 19.34
N LEU A 91 3.93 4.93 18.20
CA LEU A 91 4.91 6.02 18.13
C LEU A 91 4.32 7.37 18.56
N ILE A 92 3.08 7.67 18.16
CA ILE A 92 2.37 8.87 18.59
C ILE A 92 2.15 8.87 20.11
N ASN A 93 1.65 7.76 20.66
CA ASN A 93 1.40 7.63 22.09
C ASN A 93 2.69 7.71 22.94
N ARG A 94 3.82 7.33 22.36
CA ARG A 94 5.14 7.46 23.01
C ARG A 94 5.77 8.85 22.84
N GLY A 95 5.13 9.75 22.10
CA GLY A 95 5.69 11.08 21.79
C GLY A 95 6.88 11.05 20.83
N LEU A 96 7.11 9.91 20.14
CA LEU A 96 8.18 9.73 19.15
C LEU A 96 7.78 10.19 17.75
N LEU A 97 6.50 10.32 17.50
CA LEU A 97 5.94 10.83 16.26
C LEU A 97 4.84 11.84 16.57
N LYS A 98 4.85 12.96 15.87
CA LYS A 98 3.77 13.94 15.95
C LYS A 98 2.53 13.37 15.26
N ASP A 99 1.36 13.53 15.89
CA ASP A 99 0.10 13.20 15.23
C ASP A 99 -0.24 14.27 14.19
N GLU A 100 -0.11 13.89 12.94
CA GLU A 100 -0.48 14.70 11.78
C GLU A 100 -1.78 14.21 11.12
N GLY A 101 -2.50 13.30 11.77
CA GLY A 101 -3.69 12.65 11.23
C GLY A 101 -3.38 11.78 10.01
N ARG A 102 -2.18 11.19 9.91
CA ARG A 102 -1.77 10.32 8.81
C ARG A 102 -2.67 9.10 8.75
N LYS A 103 -3.14 8.76 7.56
CA LYS A 103 -3.94 7.56 7.31
C LYS A 103 -3.12 6.49 6.60
N ILE A 104 -3.48 5.25 6.90
CA ILE A 104 -3.01 4.06 6.20
C ILE A 104 -4.19 3.51 5.39
N TRP A 105 -3.99 3.34 4.09
CA TRP A 105 -4.97 2.83 3.16
C TRP A 105 -4.53 1.45 2.68
N CYS A 106 -5.40 0.47 2.73
CA CYS A 106 -5.11 -0.86 2.22
C CYS A 106 -6.22 -1.34 1.30
N PHE A 107 -5.85 -1.70 0.08
CA PHE A 107 -6.73 -2.30 -0.90
C PHE A 107 -6.62 -3.81 -0.81
N LEU A 108 -7.75 -4.49 -0.61
CA LEU A 108 -7.87 -5.92 -0.40
C LEU A 108 -8.60 -6.58 -1.57
N GLY A 109 -8.20 -7.79 -1.92
CA GLY A 109 -9.01 -8.69 -2.75
C GLY A 109 -9.95 -9.54 -1.89
N ASP A 110 -10.99 -10.12 -2.51
CA ASP A 110 -11.94 -11.00 -1.87
C ASP A 110 -11.27 -12.26 -1.28
N GLY A 111 -10.55 -13.02 -2.10
CA GLY A 111 -9.82 -14.20 -1.64
C GLY A 111 -8.71 -13.88 -0.64
N GLU A 112 -8.05 -12.74 -0.78
CA GLU A 112 -7.05 -12.28 0.18
C GLU A 112 -7.66 -12.00 1.56
N THR A 113 -8.90 -11.59 1.60
CA THR A 113 -9.61 -11.31 2.86
C THR A 113 -9.86 -12.59 3.66
N ASP A 114 -10.02 -13.73 2.99
CA ASP A 114 -10.24 -15.04 3.63
C ASP A 114 -8.96 -15.70 4.15
N GLU A 115 -7.79 -15.15 3.82
CA GLU A 115 -6.53 -15.68 4.33
C GLU A 115 -6.44 -15.54 5.85
N PRO A 116 -5.87 -16.54 6.56
CA PRO A 116 -5.75 -16.52 8.03
C PRO A 116 -5.08 -15.26 8.56
N GLU A 117 -4.08 -14.74 7.86
CA GLU A 117 -3.36 -13.52 8.19
C GLU A 117 -4.28 -12.30 8.16
N SER A 118 -5.15 -12.21 7.15
CA SER A 118 -6.14 -11.12 7.03
C SER A 118 -7.18 -11.20 8.13
N LEU A 119 -7.82 -12.35 8.30
CA LEU A 119 -8.89 -12.56 9.28
C LEU A 119 -8.41 -12.31 10.71
N GLY A 120 -7.24 -12.86 11.08
CA GLY A 120 -6.67 -12.65 12.41
C GLY A 120 -6.32 -11.18 12.68
N ALA A 121 -5.78 -10.48 11.69
CA ALA A 121 -5.37 -9.09 11.83
C ALA A 121 -6.54 -8.10 11.82
N ILE A 122 -7.62 -8.35 11.06
CA ILE A 122 -8.82 -7.51 11.07
C ILE A 122 -9.45 -7.47 12.47
N GLY A 123 -9.55 -8.62 13.14
CA GLY A 123 -10.02 -8.69 14.53
C GLY A 123 -9.15 -7.88 15.50
N LEU A 124 -7.84 -7.87 15.30
CA LEU A 124 -6.91 -7.03 16.08
C LEU A 124 -7.17 -5.54 15.82
N ALA A 125 -7.31 -5.13 14.56
CA ALA A 125 -7.57 -3.73 14.20
C ALA A 125 -8.84 -3.19 14.85
N ALA A 126 -9.91 -3.98 14.87
CA ALA A 126 -11.18 -3.62 15.50
C ALA A 126 -11.01 -3.49 17.02
N ARG A 127 -10.38 -4.44 17.67
CA ARG A 127 -10.14 -4.45 19.13
C ARG A 127 -9.30 -3.25 19.58
N GLU A 128 -8.27 -2.89 18.83
CA GLU A 128 -7.38 -1.77 19.14
C GLU A 128 -7.89 -0.42 18.62
N LYS A 129 -9.07 -0.39 17.99
CA LYS A 129 -9.70 0.82 17.44
C LYS A 129 -8.74 1.62 16.57
N LEU A 130 -8.18 0.97 15.55
CA LEU A 130 -7.23 1.60 14.62
C LEU A 130 -7.95 2.53 13.64
N ASP A 131 -8.36 3.70 14.10
CA ASP A 131 -9.09 4.72 13.33
C ASP A 131 -8.22 5.45 12.27
N ASN A 132 -6.92 5.23 12.30
CA ASN A 132 -5.97 5.69 11.28
C ASN A 132 -5.82 4.72 10.09
N LEU A 133 -6.57 3.61 10.08
CA LEU A 133 -6.57 2.60 9.02
C LEU A 133 -7.88 2.64 8.22
N SER A 134 -7.77 2.50 6.91
CA SER A 134 -8.91 2.27 6.01
C SER A 134 -8.65 1.02 5.17
N LEU A 135 -9.48 0.02 5.33
CA LEU A 135 -9.49 -1.20 4.51
C LEU A 135 -10.52 -1.03 3.41
N ILE A 136 -10.12 -1.22 2.17
CA ILE A 136 -10.95 -1.04 0.98
C ILE A 136 -10.98 -2.36 0.23
N HIS A 137 -12.12 -3.01 0.25
CA HIS A 137 -12.38 -4.22 -0.53
C HIS A 137 -12.66 -3.86 -2.00
N ILE A 138 -12.02 -4.55 -2.94
CA ILE A 138 -12.14 -4.35 -4.39
C ILE A 138 -12.55 -5.64 -5.10
#